data_f27f00b1b1f616e3cba004d165f2cd0e
#
_entry.id   f27f00b1b1f616e3cba004d165f2cd0e
#
_cell.length_a   1.000
_cell.length_b   1.000
_cell.length_c   1.000
_cell.angle_alpha   90.00
_cell.angle_beta   90.00
_cell.angle_gamma   90.00
#
_symmetry.space_group_name_H-M   'P 1'
#
loop_
_entity.id
_entity.type
_entity.pdbx_description
1 polymer ?
#
loop_
_entity_poly.entity_id
_entity_poly.type
_entity_poly.pdbx_seq_one_letter_code
_entity_poly.pdbx_strand_id
1 'polypeptide(L)'
;MALVGIVFGVLLRDVDLGDLLPWVNAILHYIMPVVVVAEWLYQPPKSKLSPKQLWLWLIFPLLYLAYSLIRGAAINWYPYPFFNPNKAGGYGGVALYCIAILATFLLCSWLLMTLGNKLKRNIA
;
A
#
# COMPACT_ATOMS: atom_id res chain seq x y z
N MET A 1 2.07 -4.98 -2.34
CA MET A 1 1.99 -4.72 -3.80
C MET A 1 0.58 -4.37 -4.27
N ALA A 2 -0.48 -5.04 -3.79
CA ALA A 2 -1.85 -4.63 -4.12
C ALA A 2 -2.13 -3.17 -3.73
N LEU A 3 -1.72 -2.77 -2.53
CA LEU A 3 -1.86 -1.39 -2.07
C LEU A 3 -1.10 -0.41 -2.98
N VAL A 4 0.09 -0.77 -3.42
CA VAL A 4 0.90 0.06 -4.33
C VAL A 4 0.13 0.35 -5.62
N GLY A 5 -0.46 -0.68 -6.24
CA GLY A 5 -1.26 -0.50 -7.45
C GLY A 5 -2.48 0.38 -7.24
N ILE A 6 -3.21 0.18 -6.15
CA ILE A 6 -4.42 0.94 -5.84
C ILE A 6 -4.08 2.40 -5.54
N VAL A 7 -3.12 2.67 -4.67
CA VAL A 7 -2.74 4.03 -4.28
C VAL A 7 -2.19 4.79 -5.47
N PHE A 8 -1.34 4.16 -6.28
CA PHE A 8 -0.83 4.80 -7.48
C PHE A 8 -1.96 5.13 -8.46
N GLY A 9 -2.84 4.18 -8.76
CA GLY A 9 -3.92 4.37 -9.71
C GLY A 9 -4.94 5.43 -9.30
N VAL A 10 -5.17 5.61 -8.01
CA VAL A 10 -6.18 6.56 -7.50
C VAL A 10 -5.56 7.92 -7.14
N LEU A 11 -4.42 7.94 -6.45
CA LEU A 11 -3.87 9.17 -5.88
C LEU A 11 -2.66 9.72 -6.61
N LEU A 12 -1.85 8.87 -7.24
CA LEU A 12 -0.55 9.26 -7.79
C LEU A 12 -0.46 9.16 -9.31
N ARG A 13 -1.53 8.79 -9.96
CA ARG A 13 -1.55 8.57 -11.43
C ARG A 13 -1.08 9.78 -12.21
N ASP A 14 -1.54 10.97 -11.83
CA ASP A 14 -1.27 12.22 -12.53
C ASP A 14 -0.14 13.04 -11.88
N VAL A 15 0.53 12.47 -10.88
CA VAL A 15 1.67 13.13 -10.23
C VAL A 15 2.91 12.99 -11.10
N ASP A 16 3.64 14.11 -11.26
CA ASP A 16 4.93 14.09 -11.92
C ASP A 16 5.94 13.31 -11.09
N LEU A 17 6.44 12.22 -11.67
CA LEU A 17 7.42 11.33 -11.02
C LEU A 17 8.86 11.68 -11.42
N GLY A 18 9.07 12.84 -12.05
CA GLY A 18 10.38 13.30 -12.47
C GLY A 18 10.94 12.51 -13.66
N ASP A 19 12.17 12.04 -13.53
CA ASP A 19 12.88 11.37 -14.62
C ASP A 19 12.51 9.89 -14.80
N LEU A 20 11.48 9.40 -14.13
CA LEU A 20 11.06 8.01 -14.22
C LEU A 20 10.48 7.72 -15.62
N LEU A 21 11.09 6.77 -16.31
CA LEU A 21 10.66 6.37 -17.65
C LEU A 21 9.24 5.79 -17.61
N PRO A 22 8.37 6.12 -18.59
CA PRO A 22 6.98 5.64 -18.57
C PRO A 22 6.84 4.12 -18.50
N TRP A 23 7.68 3.36 -19.19
CA TRP A 23 7.62 1.90 -19.17
C TRP A 23 8.07 1.33 -17.81
N VAL A 24 9.07 1.96 -17.16
CA VAL A 24 9.50 1.58 -15.81
C VAL A 24 8.38 1.84 -14.81
N ASN A 25 7.75 3.00 -14.91
CA ASN A 25 6.60 3.36 -14.09
C ASN A 25 5.46 2.35 -14.25
N ALA A 26 5.14 1.96 -15.48
CA ALA A 26 4.09 0.97 -15.75
C ALA A 26 4.42 -0.38 -15.13
N ILE A 27 5.67 -0.84 -15.23
CA ILE A 27 6.11 -2.10 -14.62
C ILE A 27 5.96 -2.05 -13.10
N LEU A 28 6.44 -0.97 -12.46
CA LEU A 28 6.44 -0.87 -10.99
C LEU A 28 5.05 -0.73 -10.40
N HIS A 29 4.14 -0.02 -11.06
CA HIS A 29 2.88 0.40 -10.48
C HIS A 29 1.65 -0.32 -11.02
N TYR A 30 1.76 -0.98 -12.17
CA TYR A 30 0.64 -1.73 -12.77
C TYR A 30 0.97 -3.23 -12.93
N ILE A 31 2.09 -3.55 -13.55
CA ILE A 31 2.43 -4.95 -13.90
C ILE A 31 2.82 -5.73 -12.64
N MET A 32 3.77 -5.22 -11.85
CA MET A 32 4.26 -5.93 -10.66
C MET A 32 3.19 -6.15 -9.60
N PRO A 33 2.32 -5.18 -9.27
CA PRO A 33 1.22 -5.45 -8.35
C PRO A 33 0.30 -6.58 -8.82
N VAL A 34 -0.04 -6.61 -10.10
CA VAL A 34 -0.87 -7.68 -10.66
C VAL A 34 -0.16 -9.04 -10.59
N VAL A 35 1.12 -9.08 -10.96
CA VAL A 35 1.92 -10.32 -10.93
C VAL A 35 2.01 -10.88 -9.52
N VAL A 36 2.31 -10.04 -8.53
CA VAL A 36 2.46 -10.47 -7.13
C VAL A 36 1.13 -10.97 -6.56
N VAL A 37 0.02 -10.28 -6.85
CA VAL A 37 -1.30 -10.74 -6.42
C VAL A 37 -1.67 -12.05 -7.11
N ALA A 38 -1.41 -12.19 -8.40
CA ALA A 38 -1.66 -13.43 -9.14
C ALA A 38 -0.84 -14.60 -8.58
N GLU A 39 0.43 -14.36 -8.24
CA GLU A 39 1.27 -15.36 -7.60
C GLU A 39 0.71 -15.80 -6.24
N TRP A 40 0.26 -14.87 -5.43
CA TRP A 40 -0.38 -15.16 -4.15
C TRP A 40 -1.61 -16.05 -4.31
N LEU A 41 -2.44 -15.76 -5.31
CA LEU A 41 -3.64 -16.56 -5.58
C LEU A 41 -3.31 -17.94 -6.17
N TYR A 42 -2.24 -18.03 -6.97
CA TYR A 42 -1.79 -19.29 -7.57
C TYR A 42 -1.10 -20.21 -6.55
N GLN A 43 -0.28 -19.62 -5.67
CA GLN A 43 0.42 -20.36 -4.63
C GLN A 43 0.03 -19.79 -3.24
N PRO A 44 -1.18 -20.14 -2.75
CA PRO A 44 -1.63 -19.63 -1.46
C PRO A 44 -0.76 -20.18 -0.32
N PRO A 45 -0.73 -19.49 0.83
CA PRO A 45 0.11 -19.90 1.96
C PRO A 45 -0.25 -21.30 2.44
N LYS A 46 0.77 -22.07 2.85
CA LYS A 46 0.61 -23.45 3.30
C LYS A 46 -0.14 -23.56 4.64
N SER A 47 -0.06 -22.54 5.48
CA SER A 47 -0.75 -22.51 6.77
C SER A 47 -1.91 -21.53 6.73
N LYS A 48 -2.94 -21.79 7.54
CA LYS A 48 -4.08 -20.88 7.66
C LYS A 48 -3.64 -19.57 8.30
N LEU A 49 -3.95 -18.46 7.64
CA LEU A 49 -3.69 -17.13 8.17
C LEU A 49 -4.81 -16.70 9.13
N SER A 50 -4.43 -16.07 10.23
CA SER A 50 -5.36 -15.60 11.25
C SER A 50 -5.45 -14.07 11.27
N PRO A 51 -6.57 -13.49 11.78
CA PRO A 51 -6.69 -12.03 11.88
C PRO A 51 -5.59 -11.35 12.68
N LYS A 52 -4.96 -12.05 13.61
CA LYS A 52 -3.82 -11.52 14.40
C LYS A 52 -2.65 -11.13 13.52
N GLN A 53 -2.43 -11.82 12.40
CA GLN A 53 -1.35 -11.52 11.47
C GLN A 53 -1.56 -10.22 10.71
N LEU A 54 -2.80 -9.76 10.56
CA LEU A 54 -3.08 -8.45 9.95
C LEU A 54 -2.45 -7.32 10.76
N TRP A 55 -2.48 -7.42 12.09
CA TRP A 55 -1.85 -6.42 12.96
C TRP A 55 -0.33 -6.43 12.82
N LEU A 56 0.27 -7.60 12.64
CA LEU A 56 1.71 -7.71 12.39
C LEU A 56 2.08 -7.07 11.04
N TRP A 57 1.24 -7.23 10.03
CA TRP A 57 1.48 -6.62 8.72
C TRP A 57 1.39 -5.10 8.74
N LEU A 58 0.69 -4.51 9.70
CA LEU A 58 0.60 -3.06 9.87
C LEU A 58 1.86 -2.43 10.46
N ILE A 59 2.71 -3.20 11.14
CA ILE A 59 3.87 -2.65 11.86
C ILE A 59 4.78 -1.87 10.92
N PHE A 60 5.16 -2.46 9.79
CA PHE A 60 6.07 -1.82 8.83
C PHE A 60 5.47 -0.54 8.23
N PRO A 61 4.24 -0.55 7.67
CA PRO A 61 3.64 0.67 7.14
C PRO A 61 3.49 1.78 8.19
N LEU A 62 3.15 1.44 9.42
CA LEU A 62 3.01 2.43 10.50
C LEU A 62 4.36 3.04 10.87
N LEU A 63 5.42 2.23 10.98
CA LEU A 63 6.77 2.72 11.24
C LEU A 63 7.26 3.63 10.10
N TYR A 64 7.01 3.24 8.86
CA TYR A 64 7.36 4.04 7.69
C TYR A 64 6.60 5.38 7.67
N LEU A 65 5.32 5.35 7.99
CA LEU A 65 4.49 6.56 8.08
C LEU A 65 5.03 7.52 9.14
N ALA A 66 5.28 7.02 10.36
CA ALA A 66 5.83 7.83 11.45
C ALA A 66 7.18 8.43 11.06
N TYR A 67 8.08 7.62 10.52
CA TYR A 67 9.38 8.08 10.04
C TYR A 67 9.24 9.16 8.98
N SER A 68 8.39 8.95 7.98
CA SER A 68 8.21 9.87 6.86
C SER A 68 7.65 11.22 7.30
N LEU A 69 6.69 11.22 8.24
CA LEU A 69 6.11 12.45 8.77
C LEU A 69 7.09 13.24 9.63
N ILE A 70 7.85 12.55 10.48
CA ILE A 70 8.87 13.20 11.34
C ILE A 70 9.98 13.79 10.47
N ARG A 71 10.49 13.01 9.53
CA ARG A 71 11.54 13.47 8.62
C ARG A 71 11.05 14.63 7.76
N GLY A 72 9.82 14.52 7.23
CA GLY A 72 9.24 15.58 6.41
C GLY A 72 9.12 16.90 7.14
N ALA A 73 8.70 16.88 8.40
CA ALA A 73 8.63 18.06 9.24
C ALA A 73 10.04 18.64 9.51
N ALA A 74 11.05 17.80 9.67
CA ALA A 74 12.42 18.21 9.96
C ALA A 74 13.14 18.84 8.76
N ILE A 75 12.99 18.27 7.56
CA ILE A 75 13.71 18.69 6.35
C ILE A 75 12.81 19.34 5.29
N ASN A 76 11.53 19.50 5.59
CA ASN A 76 10.52 20.10 4.71
C ASN A 76 10.39 19.38 3.35
N TRP A 77 10.53 18.05 3.36
CA TRP A 77 10.38 17.20 2.18
C TRP A 77 9.58 15.95 2.51
N TYR A 78 8.59 15.61 1.68
CA TYR A 78 7.72 14.47 1.87
C TYR A 78 7.77 13.55 0.63
N PRO A 79 7.79 12.22 0.82
CA PRO A 79 7.83 11.28 -0.31
C PRO A 79 6.56 11.30 -1.17
N TYR A 80 5.43 11.73 -0.61
CA TYR A 80 4.15 11.79 -1.31
C TYR A 80 3.44 13.11 -1.06
N PRO A 81 2.69 13.64 -2.06
CA PRO A 81 1.95 14.90 -1.88
C PRO A 81 0.93 14.85 -0.74
N PHE A 82 0.29 13.70 -0.53
CA PHE A 82 -0.73 13.56 0.53
C PHE A 82 -0.14 13.49 1.95
N PHE A 83 1.18 13.36 2.10
CA PHE A 83 1.86 13.48 3.39
C PHE A 83 2.27 14.92 3.70
N ASN A 84 2.30 15.79 2.70
CA ASN A 84 2.70 17.18 2.87
C ASN A 84 1.50 18.03 3.32
N PRO A 85 1.50 18.61 4.54
CA PRO A 85 0.37 19.42 5.02
C PRO A 85 0.08 20.65 4.15
N ASN A 86 1.08 21.19 3.45
CA ASN A 86 0.90 22.33 2.56
C ASN A 86 0.13 21.95 1.27
N LYS A 87 0.14 20.68 0.89
CA LYS A 87 -0.53 20.17 -0.33
C LYS A 87 -1.82 19.43 -0.01
N ALA A 88 -1.92 18.84 1.17
CA ALA A 88 -3.06 18.01 1.57
C ALA A 88 -4.14 18.80 2.31
N GLY A 89 -4.00 20.09 2.48
CA GLY A 89 -4.95 20.91 3.23
C GLY A 89 -4.72 20.91 4.75
N GLY A 90 -3.44 20.95 5.17
CA GLY A 90 -3.04 20.93 6.57
C GLY A 90 -2.89 19.51 7.14
N TYR A 91 -2.57 19.41 8.41
CA TYR A 91 -2.41 18.10 9.08
C TYR A 91 -3.73 17.32 9.16
N GLY A 92 -4.88 17.99 9.17
CA GLY A 92 -6.18 17.34 9.07
C GLY A 92 -6.34 16.58 7.75
N GLY A 93 -5.93 17.18 6.63
CA GLY A 93 -5.90 16.53 5.33
C GLY A 93 -4.93 15.34 5.28
N VAL A 94 -3.73 15.50 5.85
CA VAL A 94 -2.74 14.42 5.96
C VAL A 94 -3.33 13.25 6.75
N ALA A 95 -3.95 13.52 7.90
CA ALA A 95 -4.58 12.49 8.72
C ALA A 95 -5.68 11.76 7.96
N LEU A 96 -6.51 12.47 7.20
CA LEU A 96 -7.58 11.88 6.39
C LEU A 96 -7.01 10.93 5.32
N TYR A 97 -5.98 11.34 4.59
CA TYR A 97 -5.30 10.48 3.62
C TYR A 97 -4.67 9.25 4.28
N CYS A 98 -4.02 9.43 5.41
CA CYS A 98 -3.41 8.31 6.15
C CYS A 98 -4.46 7.29 6.61
N ILE A 99 -5.60 7.76 7.13
CA ILE A 99 -6.70 6.89 7.54
C ILE A 99 -7.26 6.12 6.34
N ALA A 100 -7.47 6.80 5.21
CA ALA A 100 -7.97 6.17 3.99
C ALA A 100 -7.02 5.10 3.47
N ILE A 101 -5.71 5.37 3.47
CA ILE A 101 -4.69 4.42 3.02
C ILE A 101 -4.61 3.22 3.97
N LEU A 102 -4.64 3.44 5.28
CA LEU A 102 -4.63 2.36 6.27
C LEU A 102 -5.88 1.49 6.16
N ALA A 103 -7.05 2.10 5.96
CA ALA A 103 -8.29 1.36 5.75
C ALA A 103 -8.21 0.50 4.48
N THR A 104 -7.67 1.05 3.39
CA THR A 104 -7.44 0.31 2.14
C THR A 104 -6.46 -0.83 2.35
N PHE A 105 -5.37 -0.60 3.09
CA PHE A 105 -4.38 -1.62 3.42
C PHE A 105 -5.02 -2.78 4.19
N LEU A 106 -5.80 -2.48 5.22
CA LEU A 106 -6.50 -3.50 6.01
C LEU A 106 -7.50 -4.29 5.18
N LEU A 107 -8.25 -3.60 4.33
CA LEU A 107 -9.22 -4.26 3.43
C LEU A 107 -8.52 -5.18 2.44
N CYS A 108 -7.45 -4.73 1.78
CA CYS A 108 -6.67 -5.55 0.86
C CYS A 108 -6.05 -6.76 1.57
N SER A 109 -5.48 -6.55 2.76
CA SER A 109 -4.88 -7.61 3.56
C SER A 109 -5.90 -8.65 3.97
N TRP A 110 -7.09 -8.21 4.41
CA TRP A 110 -8.19 -9.10 4.77
C TRP A 110 -8.70 -9.91 3.59
N LEU A 111 -8.88 -9.27 2.43
CA LEU A 111 -9.30 -9.95 1.21
C LEU A 111 -8.28 -10.99 0.76
N LEU A 112 -7.00 -10.64 0.74
CA LEU A 112 -5.93 -11.57 0.35
C LEU A 112 -5.83 -12.74 1.34
N MET A 113 -5.96 -12.48 2.62
CA MET A 113 -5.97 -13.52 3.65
C MET A 113 -7.16 -14.47 3.45
N THR A 114 -8.36 -13.91 3.25
CA THR A 114 -9.58 -14.71 3.06
C THR A 114 -9.50 -15.55 1.79
N LEU A 115 -9.05 -14.97 0.68
CA LEU A 115 -8.88 -15.68 -0.59
C LEU A 115 -7.80 -16.75 -0.47
N GLY A 116 -6.68 -16.46 0.17
CA GLY A 116 -5.60 -17.42 0.40
C GLY A 116 -6.07 -18.60 1.22
N ASN A 117 -6.84 -18.36 2.28
CA ASN A 117 -7.41 -19.43 3.12
C ASN A 117 -8.43 -20.29 2.36
N LYS A 118 -9.26 -19.65 1.49
CA LYS A 118 -10.22 -20.36 0.65
C LYS A 118 -9.52 -21.24 -0.39
N LEU A 119 -8.55 -20.68 -1.10
CA LEU A 119 -7.81 -21.41 -2.14
C LEU A 119 -7.02 -22.58 -1.54
N LYS A 120 -6.46 -22.40 -0.36
CA LYS A 120 -5.80 -23.48 0.37
C LYS A 120 -6.74 -24.65 0.62
N ARG A 121 -7.99 -24.39 1.03
CA ARG A 121 -9.00 -25.43 1.25
C ARG A 121 -9.30 -26.22 -0.03
N ASN A 122 -9.26 -25.56 -1.18
CA ASN A 122 -9.57 -26.20 -2.45
C ASN A 122 -8.38 -27.01 -3.02
N ILE A 123 -7.16 -26.67 -2.62
CA ILE A 123 -5.93 -27.33 -3.10
C ILE A 123 -5.51 -28.48 -2.17
N ALA A 124 -5.83 -28.35 -0.89
CA ALA A 124 -5.54 -29.40 0.11
C ALA A 124 -6.57 -30.51 0.05
#